data_a1f279308bf5391d5d9244d4675f3c9f
#
_entry.id   a1f279308bf5391d5d9244d4675f3c9f
#
_cell.length_a   1.000
_cell.length_b   1.000
_cell.length_c   1.000
_cell.angle_alpha   90.00
_cell.angle_beta   90.00
_cell.angle_gamma   90.00
#
_symmetry.space_group_name_H-M   'P 1'
#
loop_
_entity.id
_entity.type
_entity.pdbx_description
1 polymer ?
#
loop_
_entity_poly.entity_id
_entity_poly.type
_entity_poly.pdbx_seq_one_letter_code
_entity_poly.pdbx_strand_id
1 'polypeptide(L)'
;MSAVSTSSSIGRGVARETRVTRERVARGGARKSCAQVARARARDEEAPCVGKTLAKSLMAIAASACVAMPTLEAFASPMAPMEIGQVAGLEANPITNAKALLRNGLPIDNKPIRAVQKKLENISDDLRVPGVNFRGVESNVNGSLKIVQKDGAKIIASLAPSKKADGEKALKELETLLTDFQVVVTQKDKQEVPLQQQEALSLVGRIEEDMIEGFPFDVPKQYADRPLLKGRATVDMLVKIKDNANTDGGVLTIVLDGYNAPVTAGQFADLVNLGFYNKMPIQRSDGFVVQSGKPTNGDGFKVNGEERTVPLEIMVQGDKVPEYEFTLEDLGRYRDQPVLPFNAFGTLAMARREAEPNSASSQFFFLLRESELTPSGTNILDGRYSIFGYVVENQELLRDLKVDDEIVAMKIVDGSENLVNETKPAVDQEPIEEPSN
;
A
#
# COMPACT_ATOMS: atom_id res chain seq x y z
N MET A 1 -13.68 47.10 52.53
CA MET A 1 -12.48 47.39 53.32
C MET A 1 -11.35 46.68 52.65
N SER A 2 -10.57 47.26 52.07
CA SER A 2 -9.55 48.22 51.87
C SER A 2 -8.69 47.78 50.70
N ALA A 3 -8.64 48.65 49.74
CA ALA A 3 -7.68 48.73 48.67
C ALA A 3 -6.27 49.03 49.22
N VAL A 4 -5.23 48.60 48.52
CA VAL A 4 -3.99 49.37 48.35
C VAL A 4 -3.41 49.06 46.98
N SER A 5 -3.36 50.13 46.20
CA SER A 5 -2.66 50.42 44.98
C SER A 5 -1.20 50.76 45.30
N THR A 6 -0.25 50.35 44.48
CA THR A 6 0.94 51.17 44.21
C THR A 6 1.48 50.91 42.79
N SER A 7 1.62 52.05 42.12
CA SER A 7 2.12 52.35 40.78
C SER A 7 3.63 52.54 40.75
N SER A 8 4.10 52.68 39.51
CA SER A 8 5.33 53.33 38.96
C SER A 8 6.53 52.40 38.80
N SER A 9 7.37 52.51 37.75
CA SER A 9 7.66 53.62 36.83
C SER A 9 8.54 53.10 35.69
N ILE A 10 8.24 53.55 34.51
CA ILE A 10 9.06 54.06 33.37
C ILE A 10 10.58 53.89 33.46
N GLY A 11 11.14 53.19 32.47
CA GLY A 11 12.54 53.25 32.08
C GLY A 11 12.66 53.18 30.54
N ARG A 12 12.87 54.37 29.91
CA ARG A 12 13.25 54.52 28.52
C ARG A 12 14.74 54.20 28.37
N GLY A 13 15.08 53.41 27.35
CA GLY A 13 16.47 53.13 26.90
C GLY A 13 16.50 53.00 25.39
N VAL A 14 16.75 54.09 24.78
CA VAL A 14 17.56 54.49 23.62
C VAL A 14 17.99 53.40 22.64
N ALA A 15 17.52 53.60 21.41
CA ALA A 15 17.94 52.95 20.19
C ALA A 15 19.42 53.27 19.85
N ARG A 16 20.10 52.24 19.34
CA ARG A 16 21.35 52.43 18.60
C ARG A 16 21.25 51.66 17.27
N GLU A 17 21.01 52.41 16.22
CA GLU A 17 21.20 51.97 14.84
C GLU A 17 22.69 51.74 14.59
N THR A 18 23.03 50.60 14.06
CA THR A 18 24.28 50.40 13.32
C THR A 18 23.98 50.04 11.88
N ARG A 19 24.20 51.03 11.06
CA ARG A 19 24.24 51.02 9.59
C ARG A 19 25.49 50.22 9.16
N VAL A 20 25.33 49.09 8.46
CA VAL A 20 26.43 48.43 7.74
C VAL A 20 26.15 48.57 6.24
N THR A 21 27.08 49.25 5.61
CA THR A 21 27.20 49.61 4.22
C THR A 21 27.33 48.38 3.30
N ARG A 22 26.61 48.44 2.20
CA ARG A 22 26.77 47.54 1.05
C ARG A 22 28.02 47.94 0.27
N GLU A 23 28.96 47.04 0.15
CA GLU A 23 29.97 47.06 -0.92
C GLU A 23 29.56 46.12 -2.06
N ARG A 24 29.36 46.75 -3.23
CA ARG A 24 29.21 46.08 -4.53
C ARG A 24 30.62 45.72 -5.03
N VAL A 25 30.89 44.42 -5.22
CA VAL A 25 32.00 44.04 -6.11
C VAL A 25 31.39 43.37 -7.34
N ALA A 26 31.47 44.09 -8.45
CA ALA A 26 31.25 43.57 -9.77
C ALA A 26 32.48 42.80 -10.24
N ARG A 27 32.34 41.54 -10.65
CA ARG A 27 33.27 40.88 -11.59
C ARG A 27 32.47 40.00 -12.55
N GLY A 28 32.53 40.45 -13.83
CA GLY A 28 32.06 39.67 -14.95
C GLY A 28 33.02 38.50 -15.27
N GLY A 29 32.47 37.48 -15.83
CA GLY A 29 33.20 36.25 -16.25
C GLY A 29 32.32 35.33 -17.07
N ALA A 30 32.27 35.61 -18.36
CA ALA A 30 32.08 34.75 -19.52
C ALA A 30 31.40 33.35 -19.33
N ARG A 31 30.21 33.26 -19.90
CA ARG A 31 29.59 32.00 -20.36
C ARG A 31 30.46 31.33 -21.43
N LYS A 32 31.03 30.15 -21.14
CA LYS A 32 31.52 29.23 -22.16
C LYS A 32 30.54 28.07 -22.27
N SER A 33 30.05 27.87 -23.48
CA SER A 33 29.08 26.86 -23.85
C SER A 33 29.64 25.45 -23.71
N CYS A 34 28.84 24.57 -23.15
CA CYS A 34 29.11 23.14 -22.92
C CYS A 34 28.87 22.32 -24.21
N ALA A 35 29.60 22.61 -25.30
CA ALA A 35 29.47 21.95 -26.58
C ALA A 35 30.79 21.47 -27.21
N GLN A 36 31.84 21.25 -26.43
CA GLN A 36 33.16 20.86 -26.97
C GLN A 36 33.97 19.84 -26.13
N VAL A 37 33.32 18.87 -25.49
CA VAL A 37 34.04 17.75 -24.80
C VAL A 37 33.57 16.38 -25.28
N ALA A 38 33.02 16.26 -26.46
CA ALA A 38 32.65 14.97 -27.06
C ALA A 38 33.41 14.66 -28.35
N ARG A 39 34.71 14.99 -28.43
CA ARG A 39 35.54 14.58 -29.58
C ARG A 39 37.02 14.43 -29.17
N ALA A 40 37.35 13.50 -28.31
CA ALA A 40 38.75 13.02 -28.14
C ALA A 40 38.77 11.77 -27.27
N ARG A 41 38.43 10.63 -27.81
CA ARG A 41 38.88 9.30 -27.38
C ARG A 41 38.30 8.23 -28.33
N ALA A 42 38.82 8.22 -29.52
CA ALA A 42 38.74 7.07 -30.42
C ALA A 42 40.06 7.03 -31.17
N ARG A 43 41.00 6.29 -30.63
CA ARG A 43 42.17 5.73 -31.36
C ARG A 43 42.86 4.74 -30.42
N ASP A 44 43.14 3.62 -31.07
CA ASP A 44 44.13 2.59 -30.75
C ASP A 44 43.67 1.49 -29.77
N GLU A 45 43.16 0.43 -30.37
CA GLU A 45 43.76 -0.91 -30.23
C GLU A 45 43.27 -1.80 -31.39
N GLU A 46 44.24 -2.23 -32.18
CA GLU A 46 44.12 -3.07 -33.36
C GLU A 46 43.88 -4.54 -33.00
N ALA A 47 43.11 -5.20 -33.82
CA ALA A 47 42.91 -6.64 -33.86
C ALA A 47 44.10 -7.39 -34.47
N PRO A 48 44.18 -8.71 -34.37
CA PRO A 48 44.74 -9.51 -35.42
C PRO A 48 43.71 -10.44 -36.08
N CYS A 49 43.70 -10.37 -37.39
CA CYS A 49 43.07 -11.29 -38.32
C CYS A 49 43.77 -12.65 -38.38
N VAL A 50 42.99 -13.74 -38.34
CA VAL A 50 43.35 -15.04 -39.00
C VAL A 50 41.99 -15.67 -39.36
N GLY A 51 41.68 -16.13 -40.54
CA GLY A 51 42.30 -16.48 -41.76
C GLY A 51 41.23 -17.15 -42.63
N LYS A 52 41.29 -16.88 -43.94
CA LYS A 52 40.41 -17.39 -44.99
C LYS A 52 40.56 -18.90 -45.19
N THR A 53 39.50 -19.56 -45.65
CA THR A 53 39.41 -20.61 -46.69
C THR A 53 38.10 -21.39 -46.45
N LEU A 54 37.27 -21.80 -47.36
CA LEU A 54 37.27 -22.02 -48.79
C LEU A 54 35.83 -22.07 -49.31
N ALA A 55 35.62 -21.51 -50.45
CA ALA A 55 34.41 -21.67 -51.27
C ALA A 55 34.49 -22.94 -52.11
N LYS A 56 33.34 -23.34 -52.63
CA LYS A 56 33.05 -24.17 -53.79
C LYS A 56 32.50 -25.57 -53.53
N SER A 57 31.28 -25.77 -53.91
CA SER A 57 30.79 -26.68 -55.00
C SER A 57 29.28 -26.71 -54.98
N LEU A 58 28.63 -26.18 -55.93
CA LEU A 58 28.13 -26.65 -57.19
C LEU A 58 26.85 -27.48 -57.19
N MET A 59 25.80 -26.81 -57.67
CA MET A 59 24.92 -27.19 -58.79
C MET A 59 24.19 -28.53 -58.78
N ALA A 60 22.89 -28.35 -58.96
CA ALA A 60 21.94 -28.99 -59.82
C ALA A 60 21.48 -30.40 -59.53
N ILE A 61 20.18 -30.54 -59.36
CA ILE A 61 19.33 -31.38 -60.24
C ILE A 61 17.88 -30.89 -60.12
N ALA A 62 17.35 -30.46 -61.28
CA ALA A 62 15.92 -30.22 -61.43
C ALA A 62 15.27 -31.58 -61.73
N ALA A 63 14.19 -31.92 -61.05
CA ALA A 63 13.26 -32.93 -61.50
C ALA A 63 11.85 -32.55 -61.09
N SER A 64 11.07 -32.28 -62.08
CA SER A 64 9.65 -32.03 -62.15
C SER A 64 8.83 -33.13 -61.43
N ALA A 65 7.96 -32.79 -60.55
CA ALA A 65 6.78 -33.57 -60.19
C ALA A 65 5.62 -32.63 -59.97
N CYS A 66 4.79 -32.49 -61.01
CA CYS A 66 3.44 -31.92 -60.82
C CYS A 66 2.62 -32.86 -59.94
N VAL A 67 2.35 -32.43 -58.72
CA VAL A 67 1.30 -32.99 -57.88
C VAL A 67 0.22 -31.93 -57.78
N ALA A 68 -0.95 -32.28 -58.26
CA ALA A 68 -2.17 -31.49 -58.22
C ALA A 68 -2.48 -31.05 -56.78
N MET A 69 -2.53 -29.75 -56.55
CA MET A 69 -3.09 -29.18 -55.30
C MET A 69 -4.62 -29.31 -55.32
N PRO A 70 -5.24 -29.88 -54.28
CA PRO A 70 -6.67 -29.71 -54.11
C PRO A 70 -6.94 -28.26 -53.71
N THR A 71 -7.90 -27.68 -54.38
CA THR A 71 -8.43 -26.35 -54.07
C THR A 71 -8.95 -26.33 -52.62
N LEU A 72 -8.26 -25.55 -51.76
CA LEU A 72 -8.73 -25.25 -50.41
C LEU A 72 -9.91 -24.26 -50.54
N GLU A 73 -11.14 -24.78 -50.52
CA GLU A 73 -12.28 -23.94 -50.29
C GLU A 73 -12.14 -23.35 -48.87
N ALA A 74 -11.92 -22.05 -48.83
CA ALA A 74 -11.88 -21.29 -47.62
C ALA A 74 -13.26 -21.35 -46.95
N PHE A 75 -13.41 -22.15 -45.89
CA PHE A 75 -14.47 -21.99 -44.92
C PHE A 75 -14.25 -20.67 -44.19
N ALA A 76 -14.78 -19.60 -44.74
CA ALA A 76 -15.00 -18.36 -44.03
C ALA A 76 -16.19 -18.61 -43.05
N SER A 77 -15.93 -19.20 -41.91
CA SER A 77 -16.83 -19.07 -40.78
C SER A 77 -16.86 -17.59 -40.38
N PRO A 78 -18.03 -16.97 -40.29
CA PRO A 78 -18.12 -15.63 -39.74
C PRO A 78 -17.57 -15.70 -38.30
N MET A 79 -16.43 -15.08 -38.07
CA MET A 79 -15.97 -14.80 -36.69
C MET A 79 -17.09 -14.05 -36.00
N ALA A 80 -17.69 -14.68 -35.00
CA ALA A 80 -18.54 -13.97 -34.06
C ALA A 80 -17.75 -12.73 -33.59
N PRO A 81 -18.40 -11.57 -33.48
CA PRO A 81 -17.74 -10.41 -32.92
C PRO A 81 -17.22 -10.84 -31.56
N MET A 82 -15.89 -10.84 -31.38
CA MET A 82 -15.30 -10.84 -30.06
C MET A 82 -15.93 -9.66 -29.35
N GLU A 83 -16.77 -9.93 -28.36
CA GLU A 83 -17.07 -8.94 -27.37
C GLU A 83 -15.73 -8.53 -26.80
N ILE A 84 -15.28 -7.35 -27.19
CA ILE A 84 -14.21 -6.65 -26.51
C ILE A 84 -14.78 -6.46 -25.13
N GLY A 85 -14.39 -7.38 -24.22
CA GLY A 85 -14.71 -7.23 -22.81
C GLY A 85 -14.30 -5.80 -22.47
N GLN A 86 -15.25 -5.02 -22.01
CA GLN A 86 -14.97 -3.67 -21.55
C GLN A 86 -13.76 -3.79 -20.64
N VAL A 87 -12.65 -3.20 -21.07
CA VAL A 87 -11.49 -2.95 -20.21
C VAL A 87 -12.02 -2.01 -19.14
N ALA A 88 -12.44 -2.60 -18.04
CA ALA A 88 -13.00 -1.85 -16.93
C ALA A 88 -11.89 -0.92 -16.42
N GLY A 89 -12.09 0.38 -16.63
CA GLY A 89 -11.55 1.38 -15.74
C GLY A 89 -10.14 1.88 -15.97
N LEU A 90 -9.75 2.24 -17.21
CA LEU A 90 -8.54 3.05 -17.44
C LEU A 90 -8.73 4.56 -17.19
N GLU A 91 -9.88 4.98 -16.68
CA GLU A 91 -10.20 6.41 -16.47
C GLU A 91 -10.52 6.79 -15.02
N ALA A 92 -10.52 5.86 -14.09
CA ALA A 92 -10.69 6.21 -12.68
C ALA A 92 -9.33 6.63 -12.08
N ASN A 93 -9.31 7.77 -11.39
CA ASN A 93 -8.16 8.13 -10.56
C ASN A 93 -7.85 6.96 -9.61
N PRO A 94 -6.56 6.62 -9.41
CA PRO A 94 -6.21 5.54 -8.51
C PRO A 94 -6.68 5.85 -7.10
N ILE A 95 -7.14 4.82 -6.41
CA ILE A 95 -7.47 4.93 -5.00
C ILE A 95 -6.15 5.06 -4.22
N THR A 96 -5.96 6.22 -3.57
CA THR A 96 -4.76 6.50 -2.75
C THR A 96 -5.04 6.44 -1.25
N ASN A 97 -6.28 6.21 -0.86
CA ASN A 97 -6.67 6.09 0.55
C ASN A 97 -6.47 4.65 1.05
N ALA A 98 -5.60 4.46 2.03
CA ALA A 98 -5.26 3.15 2.62
C ALA A 98 -6.52 2.38 3.12
N LYS A 99 -7.42 3.06 3.84
CA LYS A 99 -8.65 2.42 4.36
C LYS A 99 -9.59 1.99 3.22
N ALA A 100 -9.63 2.73 2.11
CA ALA A 100 -10.41 2.35 0.94
C ALA A 100 -9.79 1.15 0.20
N LEU A 101 -8.46 1.10 0.06
CA LEU A 101 -7.76 -0.06 -0.52
C LEU A 101 -8.03 -1.33 0.29
N LEU A 102 -7.95 -1.24 1.61
CA LEU A 102 -8.27 -2.36 2.50
C LEU A 102 -9.72 -2.82 2.33
N ARG A 103 -10.71 -1.92 2.29
CA ARG A 103 -12.12 -2.31 2.04
C ARG A 103 -12.26 -3.00 0.68
N ASN A 104 -11.69 -2.43 -0.38
CA ASN A 104 -11.74 -3.03 -1.71
C ASN A 104 -11.04 -4.39 -1.80
N GLY A 105 -10.02 -4.63 -0.96
CA GLY A 105 -9.30 -5.89 -0.86
C GLY A 105 -10.05 -7.01 -0.15
N LEU A 106 -11.21 -6.77 0.47
CA LEU A 106 -11.99 -7.82 1.14
C LEU A 106 -12.59 -8.80 0.12
N PRO A 107 -12.48 -10.12 0.35
CA PRO A 107 -12.95 -11.17 -0.56
C PRO A 107 -14.47 -11.40 -0.44
N ILE A 108 -15.28 -10.36 -0.72
CA ILE A 108 -16.73 -10.43 -0.65
C ILE A 108 -17.36 -10.13 -2.00
N ASP A 109 -18.49 -10.80 -2.29
CA ASP A 109 -19.34 -10.57 -3.48
C ASP A 109 -20.75 -10.16 -3.05
N ASN A 110 -20.91 -8.98 -2.46
CA ASN A 110 -22.20 -8.41 -2.15
C ASN A 110 -22.36 -7.05 -2.86
N LYS A 111 -23.03 -7.06 -4.00
CA LYS A 111 -23.23 -5.86 -4.83
C LYS A 111 -23.90 -4.69 -4.10
N PRO A 112 -24.96 -4.89 -3.26
CA PRO A 112 -25.57 -3.81 -2.50
C PRO A 112 -24.59 -3.07 -1.60
N ILE A 113 -23.81 -3.77 -0.75
CA ILE A 113 -22.89 -3.11 0.17
C ILE A 113 -21.75 -2.41 -0.58
N ARG A 114 -21.21 -3.04 -1.65
CA ARG A 114 -20.21 -2.42 -2.53
C ARG A 114 -20.74 -1.14 -3.21
N ALA A 115 -22.04 -1.10 -3.55
CA ALA A 115 -22.65 0.12 -4.10
C ALA A 115 -22.78 1.23 -3.03
N VAL A 116 -23.06 0.88 -1.77
CA VAL A 116 -23.06 1.83 -0.64
C VAL A 116 -21.64 2.35 -0.44
N GLN A 117 -20.63 1.46 -0.33
CA GLN A 117 -19.22 1.82 -0.21
C GLN A 117 -18.81 2.84 -1.28
N LYS A 118 -19.02 2.50 -2.55
CA LYS A 118 -18.64 3.37 -3.67
C LYS A 118 -19.29 4.76 -3.60
N LYS A 119 -20.55 4.83 -3.23
CA LYS A 119 -21.24 6.11 -3.08
C LYS A 119 -20.65 6.96 -1.96
N LEU A 120 -20.36 6.34 -0.83
CA LEU A 120 -19.75 7.04 0.30
C LEU A 120 -18.30 7.47 -0.02
N GLU A 121 -17.52 6.65 -0.72
CA GLU A 121 -16.16 7.01 -1.18
C GLU A 121 -16.17 8.18 -2.18
N ASN A 122 -17.15 8.24 -3.09
CA ASN A 122 -17.31 9.34 -4.04
C ASN A 122 -17.54 10.71 -3.37
N ILE A 123 -18.00 10.76 -2.12
CA ILE A 123 -18.15 12.01 -1.37
C ILE A 123 -16.80 12.73 -1.24
N SER A 124 -15.69 11.99 -1.16
CA SER A 124 -14.36 12.59 -1.12
C SER A 124 -14.05 13.43 -2.35
N ASP A 125 -14.51 13.02 -3.53
CA ASP A 125 -14.35 13.78 -4.77
C ASP A 125 -15.21 15.04 -4.76
N ASP A 126 -16.44 14.95 -4.26
CA ASP A 126 -17.34 16.10 -4.09
C ASP A 126 -16.78 17.15 -3.11
N LEU A 127 -16.01 16.72 -2.11
CA LEU A 127 -15.34 17.59 -1.14
C LEU A 127 -14.10 18.28 -1.70
N ARG A 128 -13.39 17.67 -2.66
CA ARG A 128 -12.18 18.23 -3.30
C ARG A 128 -12.49 19.36 -4.26
N VAL A 129 -13.71 19.42 -4.80
CA VAL A 129 -14.10 20.48 -5.73
C VAL A 129 -14.12 21.84 -5.02
N PRO A 130 -13.53 22.91 -5.60
CA PRO A 130 -13.63 24.26 -5.05
C PRO A 130 -15.09 24.66 -4.79
N GLY A 131 -15.41 24.96 -3.54
CA GLY A 131 -16.76 25.33 -3.12
C GLY A 131 -17.60 24.18 -2.58
N VAL A 132 -17.10 22.94 -2.56
CA VAL A 132 -17.79 21.69 -2.16
C VAL A 132 -19.09 21.45 -2.95
N ASN A 133 -19.17 20.33 -3.63
CA ASN A 133 -20.35 19.91 -4.36
C ASN A 133 -21.39 19.27 -3.43
N PHE A 134 -22.07 20.07 -2.59
CA PHE A 134 -23.09 19.55 -1.67
C PHE A 134 -24.23 18.79 -2.34
N ARG A 135 -24.54 19.10 -3.62
CA ARG A 135 -25.56 18.35 -4.37
C ARG A 135 -25.06 16.94 -4.69
N GLY A 136 -23.77 16.76 -4.99
CA GLY A 136 -23.15 15.44 -5.16
C GLY A 136 -23.15 14.66 -3.84
N VAL A 137 -22.72 15.30 -2.75
CA VAL A 137 -22.77 14.70 -1.40
C VAL A 137 -24.19 14.23 -1.06
N GLU A 138 -25.19 15.10 -1.23
CA GLU A 138 -26.60 14.75 -0.98
C GLU A 138 -27.06 13.54 -1.82
N SER A 139 -26.74 13.51 -3.10
CA SER A 139 -27.07 12.40 -3.99
C SER A 139 -26.44 11.09 -3.54
N ASN A 140 -25.19 11.13 -3.08
CA ASN A 140 -24.46 9.96 -2.61
C ASN A 140 -25.02 9.44 -1.28
N VAL A 141 -25.29 10.32 -0.31
CA VAL A 141 -25.88 9.95 1.00
C VAL A 141 -27.31 9.38 0.80
N ASN A 142 -28.16 10.08 0.06
CA ASN A 142 -29.55 9.62 -0.22
C ASN A 142 -29.54 8.30 -0.98
N GLY A 143 -28.61 8.14 -1.93
CA GLY A 143 -28.45 6.90 -2.69
C GLY A 143 -28.01 5.74 -1.81
N SER A 144 -27.10 5.96 -0.87
CA SER A 144 -26.63 4.97 0.10
C SER A 144 -27.76 4.53 1.04
N LEU A 145 -28.47 5.49 1.64
CA LEU A 145 -29.62 5.19 2.50
C LEU A 145 -30.71 4.38 1.78
N LYS A 146 -31.03 4.77 0.54
CA LYS A 146 -32.02 4.03 -0.28
C LYS A 146 -31.59 2.58 -0.52
N ILE A 147 -30.30 2.30 -0.75
CA ILE A 147 -29.79 0.94 -0.94
C ILE A 147 -29.92 0.15 0.36
N VAL A 148 -29.50 0.73 1.49
CA VAL A 148 -29.57 0.09 2.82
C VAL A 148 -31.01 -0.29 3.12
N GLN A 149 -31.97 0.62 2.92
CA GLN A 149 -33.40 0.37 3.18
C GLN A 149 -33.99 -0.66 2.24
N LYS A 150 -33.65 -0.61 0.94
CA LYS A 150 -34.26 -1.50 -0.07
C LYS A 150 -33.63 -2.90 -0.07
N ASP A 151 -32.32 -2.97 0.02
CA ASP A 151 -31.54 -4.20 -0.16
C ASP A 151 -30.92 -4.71 1.15
N GLY A 152 -31.25 -4.14 2.32
CA GLY A 152 -30.75 -4.53 3.63
C GLY A 152 -30.92 -6.02 3.92
N ALA A 153 -32.04 -6.61 3.53
CA ALA A 153 -32.28 -8.05 3.66
C ALA A 153 -31.25 -8.91 2.88
N LYS A 154 -30.75 -8.42 1.73
CA LYS A 154 -29.72 -9.11 0.94
C LYS A 154 -28.34 -8.95 1.60
N ILE A 155 -28.08 -7.79 2.21
CA ILE A 155 -26.87 -7.54 2.98
C ILE A 155 -26.83 -8.50 4.16
N ILE A 156 -27.89 -8.56 4.96
CA ILE A 156 -28.02 -9.46 6.11
C ILE A 156 -27.90 -10.93 5.72
N ALA A 157 -28.46 -11.34 4.57
CA ALA A 157 -28.38 -12.71 4.09
C ALA A 157 -26.95 -13.15 3.72
N SER A 158 -26.05 -12.21 3.47
CA SER A 158 -24.63 -12.48 3.14
C SER A 158 -23.72 -12.46 4.37
N LEU A 159 -24.23 -12.12 5.56
CA LEU A 159 -23.45 -12.13 6.79
C LEU A 159 -23.11 -13.56 7.20
N ALA A 160 -21.90 -13.77 7.69
CA ALA A 160 -21.46 -15.03 8.27
C ALA A 160 -22.37 -15.40 9.46
N PRO A 161 -22.82 -16.66 9.58
CA PRO A 161 -23.74 -17.08 10.64
C PRO A 161 -23.25 -16.73 12.05
N SER A 162 -21.94 -16.82 12.30
CA SER A 162 -21.31 -16.50 13.58
C SER A 162 -21.31 -15.00 13.91
N LYS A 163 -21.31 -14.12 12.90
CA LYS A 163 -21.21 -12.66 13.02
C LYS A 163 -22.52 -11.94 12.67
N LYS A 164 -23.58 -12.70 12.43
CA LYS A 164 -24.84 -12.16 11.92
C LYS A 164 -25.46 -11.10 12.82
N ALA A 165 -25.45 -11.29 14.13
CA ALA A 165 -26.01 -10.35 15.09
C ALA A 165 -25.24 -9.01 15.11
N ASP A 166 -23.92 -9.06 14.99
CA ASP A 166 -23.04 -7.86 14.97
C ASP A 166 -23.22 -7.10 13.65
N GLY A 167 -23.26 -7.81 12.53
CA GLY A 167 -23.50 -7.22 11.22
C GLY A 167 -24.90 -6.61 11.07
N GLU A 168 -25.97 -7.24 11.62
CA GLU A 168 -27.33 -6.66 11.66
C GLU A 168 -27.35 -5.38 12.48
N LYS A 169 -26.64 -5.36 13.63
CA LYS A 169 -26.51 -4.18 14.47
C LYS A 169 -25.78 -3.05 13.72
N ALA A 170 -24.62 -3.37 13.09
CA ALA A 170 -23.86 -2.40 12.33
C ALA A 170 -24.64 -1.83 11.14
N LEU A 171 -25.48 -2.64 10.47
CA LEU A 171 -26.33 -2.18 9.38
C LEU A 171 -27.41 -1.20 9.87
N LYS A 172 -27.97 -1.44 11.05
CA LYS A 172 -28.95 -0.54 11.65
C LYS A 172 -28.31 0.76 12.11
N GLU A 173 -27.10 0.69 12.67
CA GLU A 173 -26.30 1.87 13.03
C GLU A 173 -26.00 2.70 11.78
N LEU A 174 -25.61 2.05 10.67
CA LEU A 174 -25.37 2.70 9.38
C LEU A 174 -26.62 3.40 8.84
N GLU A 175 -27.80 2.77 8.93
CA GLU A 175 -29.07 3.40 8.50
C GLU A 175 -29.38 4.66 9.30
N THR A 176 -29.19 4.61 10.62
CA THR A 176 -29.38 5.76 11.52
C THR A 176 -28.38 6.87 11.17
N LEU A 177 -27.09 6.54 11.06
CA LEU A 177 -26.04 7.49 10.72
C LEU A 177 -26.30 8.16 9.36
N LEU A 178 -26.71 7.42 8.34
CA LEU A 178 -27.01 7.99 7.03
C LEU A 178 -28.23 8.94 7.08
N THR A 179 -29.19 8.70 7.97
CA THR A 179 -30.33 9.59 8.20
C THR A 179 -29.89 10.90 8.85
N ASP A 180 -29.01 10.82 9.85
CA ASP A 180 -28.44 11.99 10.50
C ASP A 180 -27.51 12.77 9.54
N PHE A 181 -26.79 12.06 8.70
CA PHE A 181 -25.93 12.64 7.67
C PHE A 181 -26.71 13.50 6.66
N GLN A 182 -27.96 13.14 6.33
CA GLN A 182 -28.83 13.99 5.48
C GLN A 182 -29.03 15.38 6.11
N VAL A 183 -29.18 15.45 7.44
CA VAL A 183 -29.35 16.71 8.17
C VAL A 183 -28.08 17.57 8.05
N VAL A 184 -26.91 16.96 8.25
CA VAL A 184 -25.60 17.62 8.12
C VAL A 184 -25.41 18.19 6.71
N VAL A 185 -25.75 17.41 5.68
CA VAL A 185 -25.67 17.86 4.28
C VAL A 185 -26.61 19.01 3.99
N THR A 186 -27.82 18.97 4.54
CA THR A 186 -28.81 20.06 4.39
C THR A 186 -28.33 21.35 5.02
N GLN A 187 -27.63 21.26 6.16
CA GLN A 187 -27.00 22.39 6.86
C GLN A 187 -25.75 22.89 6.14
N LYS A 188 -25.23 22.13 5.18
CA LYS A 188 -23.98 22.41 4.43
C LYS A 188 -22.77 22.55 5.34
N ASP A 189 -22.72 21.75 6.39
CA ASP A 189 -21.57 21.74 7.31
C ASP A 189 -20.38 21.03 6.68
N LYS A 190 -19.38 21.82 6.26
CA LYS A 190 -18.16 21.34 5.61
C LYS A 190 -17.22 20.59 6.55
N GLN A 191 -17.32 20.84 7.84
CA GLN A 191 -16.45 20.22 8.84
C GLN A 191 -17.01 18.86 9.26
N GLU A 192 -18.33 18.76 9.39
CA GLU A 192 -18.99 17.54 9.82
C GLU A 192 -19.10 16.48 8.71
N VAL A 193 -19.25 16.89 7.44
CA VAL A 193 -19.39 15.95 6.30
C VAL A 193 -18.25 14.90 6.23
N PRO A 194 -16.96 15.26 6.33
CA PRO A 194 -15.87 14.27 6.32
C PRO A 194 -15.92 13.30 7.51
N LEU A 195 -16.33 13.76 8.69
CA LEU A 195 -16.43 12.94 9.90
C LEU A 195 -17.54 11.89 9.76
N GLN A 196 -18.72 12.32 9.32
CA GLN A 196 -19.86 11.43 9.05
C GLN A 196 -19.53 10.43 7.93
N GLN A 197 -18.83 10.86 6.89
CA GLN A 197 -18.37 9.97 5.82
C GLN A 197 -17.43 8.90 6.37
N GLN A 198 -16.46 9.27 7.18
CA GLN A 198 -15.48 8.34 7.75
C GLN A 198 -16.17 7.32 8.66
N GLU A 199 -17.10 7.75 9.50
CA GLU A 199 -17.87 6.88 10.38
C GLU A 199 -18.75 5.90 9.59
N ALA A 200 -19.46 6.39 8.55
CA ALA A 200 -20.26 5.54 7.68
C ALA A 200 -19.40 4.49 6.96
N LEU A 201 -18.22 4.87 6.46
CA LEU A 201 -17.29 3.94 5.82
C LEU A 201 -16.66 2.94 6.81
N SER A 202 -16.50 3.31 8.07
CA SER A 202 -16.07 2.38 9.12
C SER A 202 -17.13 1.31 9.37
N LEU A 203 -18.42 1.70 9.47
CA LEU A 203 -19.53 0.76 9.60
C LEU A 203 -19.66 -0.16 8.38
N VAL A 204 -19.50 0.39 7.17
CA VAL A 204 -19.48 -0.41 5.94
C VAL A 204 -18.36 -1.46 5.99
N GLY A 205 -17.14 -1.07 6.37
CA GLY A 205 -16.01 -2.01 6.50
C GLY A 205 -16.29 -3.13 7.49
N ARG A 206 -16.88 -2.84 8.65
CA ARG A 206 -17.29 -3.86 9.63
C ARG A 206 -18.33 -4.83 9.04
N ILE A 207 -19.37 -4.31 8.38
CA ILE A 207 -20.39 -5.14 7.75
C ILE A 207 -19.76 -6.06 6.69
N GLU A 208 -18.82 -5.54 5.91
CA GLU A 208 -18.11 -6.29 4.88
C GLU A 208 -17.21 -7.39 5.48
N GLU A 209 -16.52 -7.12 6.58
CA GLU A 209 -15.74 -8.12 7.33
C GLU A 209 -16.62 -9.17 8.00
N ASP A 210 -17.83 -8.78 8.44
CA ASP A 210 -18.82 -9.71 8.99
C ASP A 210 -19.47 -10.63 7.93
N MET A 211 -19.26 -10.37 6.64
CA MET A 211 -19.66 -11.28 5.55
C MET A 211 -18.67 -12.42 5.31
N ILE A 212 -17.45 -12.33 5.87
CA ILE A 212 -16.42 -13.33 5.63
C ILE A 212 -16.54 -14.44 6.65
N GLU A 213 -16.84 -15.66 6.19
CA GLU A 213 -16.86 -16.86 7.00
C GLU A 213 -15.57 -17.67 6.80
N GLY A 214 -14.70 -17.61 7.80
CA GLY A 214 -13.42 -18.31 7.76
C GLY A 214 -12.42 -17.70 6.77
N PHE A 215 -11.41 -18.49 6.42
CA PHE A 215 -10.37 -18.05 5.48
C PHE A 215 -10.74 -18.48 4.05
N PRO A 216 -10.60 -17.60 3.04
CA PRO A 216 -11.24 -17.79 1.73
C PRO A 216 -10.57 -18.83 0.83
N PHE A 217 -9.35 -19.29 1.14
CA PHE A 217 -8.62 -20.28 0.33
C PHE A 217 -7.64 -21.11 1.16
N ASP A 218 -7.14 -22.20 0.58
CA ASP A 218 -6.09 -23.01 1.18
C ASP A 218 -4.70 -22.47 0.78
N VAL A 219 -3.89 -22.15 1.78
CA VAL A 219 -2.47 -21.81 1.58
C VAL A 219 -1.73 -23.04 1.06
N PRO A 220 -0.80 -22.92 0.08
CA PRO A 220 -0.03 -24.03 -0.42
C PRO A 220 0.64 -24.83 0.71
N LYS A 221 0.62 -26.17 0.60
CA LYS A 221 1.09 -27.09 1.66
C LYS A 221 2.50 -26.79 2.15
N GLN A 222 3.37 -26.33 1.26
CA GLN A 222 4.76 -25.95 1.58
C GLN A 222 4.88 -24.75 2.52
N TYR A 223 3.81 -23.96 2.67
CA TYR A 223 3.74 -22.79 3.56
C TYR A 223 2.73 -22.96 4.70
N ALA A 224 1.98 -24.07 4.72
CA ALA A 224 0.88 -24.28 5.66
C ALA A 224 1.32 -24.36 7.13
N ASP A 225 2.56 -24.77 7.40
CA ASP A 225 3.13 -24.88 8.75
C ASP A 225 3.85 -23.59 9.21
N ARG A 226 3.88 -22.57 8.37
CA ARG A 226 4.48 -21.27 8.72
C ARG A 226 3.49 -20.42 9.53
N PRO A 227 3.95 -19.38 10.23
CA PRO A 227 3.04 -18.36 10.77
C PRO A 227 2.18 -17.79 9.65
N LEU A 228 0.87 -17.84 9.82
CA LEU A 228 -0.11 -17.35 8.84
C LEU A 228 -1.09 -16.40 9.53
N LEU A 229 -1.36 -15.27 8.91
CA LEU A 229 -2.45 -14.39 9.32
C LEU A 229 -3.70 -14.72 8.50
N LYS A 230 -4.67 -15.40 9.12
CA LYS A 230 -5.92 -15.83 8.46
C LYS A 230 -7.07 -14.84 8.69
N GLY A 231 -6.84 -13.59 8.38
CA GLY A 231 -7.73 -12.47 8.62
C GLY A 231 -6.95 -11.18 8.61
N ARG A 232 -7.44 -10.17 9.30
CA ARG A 232 -6.71 -8.92 9.54
C ARG A 232 -6.17 -8.85 10.95
N ALA A 233 -5.12 -8.06 11.13
CA ALA A 233 -4.63 -7.66 12.43
C ALA A 233 -4.26 -6.17 12.40
N THR A 234 -4.46 -5.50 13.51
CA THR A 234 -4.04 -4.11 13.71
C THR A 234 -2.81 -4.09 14.60
N VAL A 235 -1.78 -3.40 14.14
CA VAL A 235 -0.50 -3.24 14.85
C VAL A 235 -0.27 -1.78 15.14
N ASP A 236 -0.01 -1.46 16.40
CA ASP A 236 0.50 -0.17 16.82
C ASP A 236 2.03 -0.22 16.84
N MET A 237 2.66 0.70 16.11
CA MET A 237 4.10 0.89 16.06
C MET A 237 4.45 2.22 16.71
N LEU A 238 5.02 2.17 17.91
CA LEU A 238 5.54 3.34 18.61
C LEU A 238 6.93 3.69 18.08
N VAL A 239 7.07 4.88 17.53
CA VAL A 239 8.34 5.40 17.02
C VAL A 239 8.84 6.57 17.86
N LYS A 240 10.16 6.65 18.00
CA LYS A 240 10.85 7.80 18.59
C LYS A 240 11.67 8.48 17.52
N ILE A 241 11.42 9.76 17.32
CA ILE A 241 12.10 10.60 16.33
C ILE A 241 13.13 11.44 17.07
N LYS A 242 14.39 11.38 16.58
CA LYS A 242 15.50 12.17 17.11
C LYS A 242 15.62 13.47 16.30
N ASP A 243 16.09 14.51 16.95
CA ASP A 243 16.46 15.77 16.29
C ASP A 243 15.36 16.40 15.43
N ASN A 244 14.10 16.28 15.85
CA ASN A 244 12.97 16.97 15.25
C ASN A 244 12.33 17.92 16.26
N ALA A 245 12.34 19.23 15.95
CA ALA A 245 11.78 20.26 16.85
C ALA A 245 10.25 20.22 16.97
N ASN A 246 9.55 19.53 16.06
CA ASN A 246 8.09 19.54 15.98
C ASN A 246 7.44 18.31 16.65
N THR A 247 8.18 17.20 16.75
CA THR A 247 7.65 15.95 17.31
C THR A 247 8.76 15.08 17.84
N ASP A 248 8.53 14.42 18.95
CA ASP A 248 9.43 13.41 19.54
C ASP A 248 9.10 11.99 19.02
N GLY A 249 8.05 11.85 18.23
CA GLY A 249 7.54 10.58 17.71
C GLY A 249 6.04 10.42 17.96
N GLY A 250 5.57 9.19 17.93
CA GLY A 250 4.16 8.86 18.11
C GLY A 250 3.85 7.42 17.72
N VAL A 251 2.57 7.08 17.72
CA VAL A 251 2.08 5.76 17.33
C VAL A 251 1.57 5.80 15.90
N LEU A 252 2.09 4.92 15.06
CA LEU A 252 1.57 4.60 13.74
C LEU A 252 0.65 3.39 13.86
N THR A 253 -0.60 3.51 13.44
CA THR A 253 -1.51 2.36 13.40
C THR A 253 -1.50 1.73 12.00
N ILE A 254 -1.18 0.45 11.95
CA ILE A 254 -0.99 -0.35 10.73
C ILE A 254 -2.05 -1.44 10.69
N VAL A 255 -2.73 -1.61 9.56
CA VAL A 255 -3.60 -2.78 9.34
C VAL A 255 -2.88 -3.76 8.42
N LEU A 256 -2.68 -4.98 8.90
CA LEU A 256 -2.16 -6.11 8.15
C LEU A 256 -3.32 -6.85 7.47
N ASP A 257 -3.15 -7.19 6.20
CA ASP A 257 -4.17 -7.88 5.42
C ASP A 257 -3.74 -9.32 5.07
N GLY A 258 -4.11 -10.25 5.95
CA GLY A 258 -3.85 -11.67 5.73
C GLY A 258 -4.82 -12.31 4.74
N TYR A 259 -5.93 -11.66 4.36
CA TYR A 259 -6.81 -12.20 3.32
C TYR A 259 -6.14 -12.22 1.95
N ASN A 260 -5.22 -11.29 1.70
CA ASN A 260 -4.53 -11.18 0.42
C ASN A 260 -3.06 -11.61 0.47
N ALA A 261 -2.44 -11.61 1.66
CA ALA A 261 -1.04 -11.99 1.86
C ALA A 261 -0.84 -12.74 3.18
N PRO A 262 -1.44 -13.94 3.35
CA PRO A 262 -1.43 -14.65 4.65
C PRO A 262 -0.05 -15.05 5.14
N VAL A 263 0.86 -15.47 4.25
CA VAL A 263 2.20 -15.92 4.63
C VAL A 263 3.08 -14.71 5.00
N THR A 264 3.01 -13.66 4.22
CA THR A 264 3.79 -12.44 4.43
C THR A 264 3.32 -11.67 5.66
N ALA A 265 2.00 -11.45 5.79
CA ALA A 265 1.40 -10.81 6.96
C ALA A 265 1.60 -11.63 8.23
N GLY A 266 1.51 -12.97 8.12
CA GLY A 266 1.75 -13.90 9.21
C GLY A 266 3.18 -13.85 9.72
N GLN A 267 4.16 -13.83 8.81
CA GLN A 267 5.58 -13.66 9.15
C GLN A 267 5.81 -12.37 9.94
N PHE A 268 5.25 -11.25 9.45
CA PHE A 268 5.42 -9.96 10.11
C PHE A 268 4.73 -9.93 11.49
N ALA A 269 3.48 -10.40 11.57
CA ALA A 269 2.72 -10.47 12.82
C ALA A 269 3.40 -11.35 13.88
N ASP A 270 3.96 -12.50 13.47
CA ASP A 270 4.72 -13.39 14.34
C ASP A 270 5.98 -12.69 14.91
N LEU A 271 6.71 -11.94 14.07
CA LEU A 271 7.87 -11.17 14.51
C LEU A 271 7.50 -9.99 15.44
N VAL A 272 6.33 -9.37 15.22
CA VAL A 272 5.77 -8.38 16.16
C VAL A 272 5.47 -9.04 17.51
N ASN A 273 4.84 -10.23 17.49
CA ASN A 273 4.48 -10.96 18.70
C ASN A 273 5.70 -11.42 19.51
N LEU A 274 6.78 -11.77 18.80
CA LEU A 274 8.07 -12.10 19.40
C LEU A 274 8.83 -10.86 19.94
N GLY A 275 8.34 -9.63 19.71
CA GLY A 275 9.04 -8.40 20.07
C GLY A 275 10.31 -8.14 19.25
N PHE A 276 10.48 -8.82 18.11
CA PHE A 276 11.70 -8.75 17.29
C PHE A 276 12.02 -7.33 16.80
N TYR A 277 10.99 -6.53 16.54
CA TYR A 277 11.14 -5.17 16.03
C TYR A 277 11.35 -4.11 17.14
N ASN A 278 11.27 -4.50 18.40
CA ASN A 278 11.43 -3.58 19.52
C ASN A 278 12.87 -3.04 19.60
N LYS A 279 13.01 -1.74 19.80
CA LYS A 279 14.29 -1.01 19.86
C LYS A 279 15.10 -1.10 18.55
N MET A 280 14.42 -1.31 17.43
CA MET A 280 15.07 -1.45 16.13
C MET A 280 15.21 -0.08 15.44
N PRO A 281 16.39 0.25 14.90
CA PRO A 281 16.58 1.53 14.20
C PRO A 281 15.93 1.52 12.82
N ILE A 282 15.59 2.70 12.32
CA ILE A 282 15.32 2.94 10.91
C ILE A 282 16.63 2.88 10.16
N GLN A 283 16.76 2.01 9.15
CA GLN A 283 18.01 1.77 8.43
C GLN A 283 18.11 2.55 7.11
N ARG A 284 16.95 2.93 6.55
CA ARG A 284 16.88 3.72 5.32
C ARG A 284 15.70 4.68 5.38
N SER A 285 15.96 5.93 5.01
CA SER A 285 14.93 6.95 4.79
C SER A 285 15.45 7.89 3.69
N ASP A 286 14.95 7.77 2.48
CA ASP A 286 15.46 8.47 1.29
C ASP A 286 14.39 9.33 0.59
N GLY A 287 13.24 9.54 1.25
CA GLY A 287 12.12 10.30 0.69
C GLY A 287 11.28 9.51 -0.35
N PHE A 288 11.69 8.27 -0.65
CA PHE A 288 10.90 7.32 -1.43
C PHE A 288 10.34 6.21 -0.53
N VAL A 289 11.19 5.68 0.35
CA VAL A 289 10.81 4.67 1.35
C VAL A 289 11.43 4.97 2.71
N VAL A 290 10.76 4.47 3.76
CA VAL A 290 11.33 4.24 5.09
C VAL A 290 11.44 2.74 5.28
N GLN A 291 12.63 2.22 5.57
CA GLN A 291 12.91 0.80 5.73
C GLN A 291 13.52 0.48 7.08
N SER A 292 13.07 -0.62 7.68
CA SER A 292 13.60 -1.18 8.92
C SER A 292 13.54 -2.71 8.88
N GLY A 293 13.82 -3.37 10.00
CA GLY A 293 13.67 -4.82 10.13
C GLY A 293 14.95 -5.62 9.94
N LYS A 294 16.11 -4.97 9.70
CA LYS A 294 17.39 -5.65 9.60
C LYS A 294 17.98 -5.86 10.98
N PRO A 295 18.24 -7.11 11.41
CA PRO A 295 18.88 -7.39 12.69
C PRO A 295 20.36 -6.99 12.68
N THR A 296 20.94 -6.86 13.87
CA THR A 296 22.38 -6.54 14.02
C THR A 296 23.28 -7.63 13.42
N ASN A 297 22.83 -8.89 13.45
CA ASN A 297 23.62 -10.05 12.99
C ASN A 297 22.91 -10.75 11.82
N GLY A 298 23.21 -10.33 10.60
CA GLY A 298 22.68 -10.93 9.37
C GLY A 298 21.73 -10.01 8.63
N ASP A 299 20.98 -10.56 7.67
CA ASP A 299 20.07 -9.81 6.81
C ASP A 299 18.59 -10.05 7.15
N GLY A 300 18.27 -11.09 7.91
CA GLY A 300 16.92 -11.47 8.26
C GLY A 300 16.80 -12.22 9.58
N PHE A 301 15.58 -12.55 9.97
CA PHE A 301 15.27 -13.31 11.17
C PHE A 301 15.71 -14.78 11.02
N LYS A 302 16.34 -15.34 12.05
CA LYS A 302 16.86 -16.70 12.03
C LYS A 302 16.15 -17.61 13.02
N VAL A 303 15.84 -18.82 12.57
CA VAL A 303 15.36 -19.91 13.40
C VAL A 303 16.39 -21.04 13.31
N ASN A 304 16.89 -21.49 14.45
CA ASN A 304 17.92 -22.54 14.51
C ASN A 304 19.19 -22.24 13.68
N GLY A 305 19.54 -20.97 13.52
CA GLY A 305 20.71 -20.51 12.77
C GLY A 305 20.49 -20.28 11.27
N GLU A 306 19.35 -20.71 10.73
CA GLU A 306 18.96 -20.50 9.33
C GLU A 306 17.99 -19.32 9.19
N GLU A 307 18.13 -18.55 8.10
CA GLU A 307 17.25 -17.42 7.81
C GLU A 307 15.85 -17.92 7.44
N ARG A 308 14.83 -17.47 8.16
CA ARG A 308 13.43 -17.76 7.84
C ARG A 308 12.94 -16.79 6.77
N THR A 309 12.97 -17.24 5.53
CA THR A 309 12.49 -16.45 4.37
C THR A 309 11.01 -16.72 4.10
N VAL A 310 10.34 -15.78 3.44
CA VAL A 310 8.97 -15.95 2.92
C VAL A 310 8.96 -15.82 1.40
N PRO A 311 8.05 -16.52 0.70
CA PRO A 311 7.92 -16.38 -0.74
C PRO A 311 7.43 -14.99 -1.11
N LEU A 312 7.70 -14.58 -2.34
CA LEU A 312 6.92 -13.50 -2.95
C LEU A 312 5.46 -13.97 -3.02
N GLU A 313 4.53 -13.13 -2.57
CA GLU A 313 3.11 -13.45 -2.45
C GLU A 313 2.29 -12.27 -2.94
N ILE A 314 1.50 -12.46 -4.00
CA ILE A 314 0.76 -11.39 -4.66
C ILE A 314 -0.64 -11.89 -5.05
N MET A 315 -1.67 -11.34 -4.41
CA MET A 315 -3.05 -11.56 -4.82
C MET A 315 -3.39 -10.63 -5.99
N VAL A 316 -3.86 -11.22 -7.09
CA VAL A 316 -4.26 -10.48 -8.29
C VAL A 316 -5.78 -10.35 -8.34
N GLN A 317 -6.26 -9.21 -8.85
CA GLN A 317 -7.70 -8.95 -8.98
C GLN A 317 -8.36 -10.00 -9.88
N GLY A 318 -9.39 -10.65 -9.32
CA GLY A 318 -10.13 -11.72 -10.00
C GLY A 318 -9.60 -13.13 -9.74
N ASP A 319 -8.42 -13.29 -9.16
CA ASP A 319 -7.90 -14.58 -8.75
C ASP A 319 -8.51 -15.03 -7.43
N LYS A 320 -8.49 -16.34 -7.17
CA LYS A 320 -9.01 -16.94 -5.94
C LYS A 320 -7.93 -17.20 -4.89
N VAL A 321 -6.68 -17.26 -5.32
CA VAL A 321 -5.51 -17.52 -4.49
C VAL A 321 -4.37 -16.63 -4.93
N PRO A 322 -3.45 -16.23 -4.04
CA PRO A 322 -2.27 -15.47 -4.40
C PRO A 322 -1.35 -16.24 -5.35
N GLU A 323 -0.66 -15.52 -6.22
CA GLU A 323 0.53 -16.04 -6.92
C GLU A 323 1.70 -16.07 -5.96
N TYR A 324 2.45 -17.17 -5.98
CA TYR A 324 3.59 -17.38 -5.11
C TYR A 324 4.89 -17.53 -5.90
N GLU A 325 6.00 -17.07 -5.31
CA GLU A 325 7.38 -17.29 -5.76
C GLU A 325 7.84 -16.49 -6.98
N PHE A 326 6.93 -16.09 -7.86
CA PHE A 326 7.25 -15.40 -9.11
C PHE A 326 6.70 -13.98 -9.13
N THR A 327 7.42 -13.08 -9.78
CA THR A 327 6.86 -11.74 -10.06
C THR A 327 5.77 -11.85 -11.13
N LEU A 328 4.83 -10.91 -11.16
CA LEU A 328 3.83 -10.89 -12.22
C LEU A 328 4.45 -10.70 -13.60
N GLU A 329 5.64 -10.08 -13.67
CA GLU A 329 6.42 -9.95 -14.90
C GLU A 329 6.95 -11.31 -15.38
N ASP A 330 7.51 -12.13 -14.46
CA ASP A 330 8.01 -13.48 -14.78
C ASP A 330 6.88 -14.41 -15.28
N LEU A 331 5.66 -14.21 -14.79
CA LEU A 331 4.46 -14.94 -15.21
C LEU A 331 3.84 -14.38 -16.51
N GLY A 332 4.39 -13.32 -17.09
CA GLY A 332 3.80 -12.62 -18.23
C GLY A 332 2.53 -11.82 -17.89
N ARG A 333 2.23 -11.64 -16.60
CA ARG A 333 1.04 -10.97 -16.05
C ARG A 333 1.30 -9.50 -15.70
N TYR A 334 2.22 -8.83 -16.36
CA TYR A 334 2.68 -7.46 -16.06
C TYR A 334 1.59 -6.37 -16.20
N ARG A 335 0.42 -6.71 -16.76
CA ARG A 335 -0.75 -5.81 -16.85
C ARG A 335 -1.80 -6.06 -15.80
N ASP A 336 -1.68 -7.18 -15.10
CA ASP A 336 -2.66 -7.57 -14.09
C ASP A 336 -2.43 -6.72 -12.84
N GLN A 337 -3.53 -6.32 -12.20
CA GLN A 337 -3.46 -5.44 -11.06
C GLN A 337 -3.49 -6.24 -9.76
N PRO A 338 -2.55 -6.02 -8.83
CA PRO A 338 -2.66 -6.55 -7.49
C PRO A 338 -3.92 -6.04 -6.78
N VAL A 339 -4.48 -6.85 -5.90
CA VAL A 339 -5.58 -6.45 -5.01
C VAL A 339 -5.11 -5.37 -4.05
N LEU A 340 -3.88 -5.49 -3.55
CA LEU A 340 -3.21 -4.49 -2.73
C LEU A 340 -2.15 -3.79 -3.59
N PRO A 341 -2.42 -2.58 -4.14
CA PRO A 341 -1.45 -1.85 -4.96
C PRO A 341 -0.60 -0.88 -4.15
N PHE A 342 0.56 -0.48 -4.70
CA PHE A 342 1.42 0.58 -4.18
C PHE A 342 0.89 1.99 -4.47
N ASN A 343 -0.39 2.24 -4.22
CA ASN A 343 -1.03 3.51 -4.56
C ASN A 343 -1.11 4.49 -3.39
N ALA A 344 -1.13 3.99 -2.16
CA ALA A 344 -1.28 4.81 -0.97
C ALA A 344 0.07 5.16 -0.32
N PHE A 345 0.16 6.37 0.21
CA PHE A 345 1.20 6.73 1.17
C PHE A 345 1.12 5.82 2.39
N GLY A 346 2.25 5.29 2.85
CA GLY A 346 2.28 4.34 3.97
C GLY A 346 1.93 2.90 3.58
N THR A 347 2.00 2.53 2.28
CA THR A 347 1.92 1.12 1.86
C THR A 347 3.06 0.33 2.47
N LEU A 348 2.74 -0.77 3.13
CA LEU A 348 3.69 -1.65 3.81
C LEU A 348 3.98 -2.90 2.98
N ALA A 349 5.25 -3.12 2.68
CA ALA A 349 5.71 -4.26 1.91
C ALA A 349 7.00 -4.86 2.47
N MET A 350 7.26 -6.15 2.16
CA MET A 350 8.51 -6.82 2.54
C MET A 350 9.65 -6.41 1.60
N ALA A 351 10.78 -6.06 2.20
CA ALA A 351 12.02 -5.89 1.47
C ALA A 351 12.64 -7.25 1.14
N ARG A 352 13.25 -7.37 -0.03
CA ARG A 352 13.89 -8.58 -0.54
C ARG A 352 15.15 -8.25 -1.34
N ARG A 353 15.99 -9.22 -1.61
CA ARG A 353 17.11 -9.07 -2.55
C ARG A 353 16.56 -8.92 -3.97
N GLU A 354 17.11 -8.02 -4.74
CA GLU A 354 16.59 -7.66 -6.07
C GLU A 354 16.48 -8.87 -7.01
N ALA A 355 17.52 -9.70 -7.06
CA ALA A 355 17.59 -10.89 -7.92
C ALA A 355 16.88 -12.13 -7.36
N GLU A 356 16.40 -12.09 -6.11
CA GLU A 356 15.85 -13.25 -5.40
C GLU A 356 14.45 -12.93 -4.87
N PRO A 357 13.36 -13.20 -5.63
CA PRO A 357 11.99 -12.87 -5.23
C PRO A 357 11.59 -13.45 -3.86
N ASN A 358 12.11 -14.64 -3.52
CA ASN A 358 11.75 -15.40 -2.33
C ASN A 358 12.73 -15.22 -1.15
N SER A 359 13.43 -14.09 -1.11
CA SER A 359 14.44 -13.79 -0.10
C SER A 359 13.97 -12.84 1.01
N ALA A 360 12.70 -12.45 1.01
CA ALA A 360 12.13 -11.63 2.08
C ALA A 360 12.18 -12.39 3.42
N SER A 361 12.47 -11.71 4.53
CA SER A 361 12.56 -12.34 5.86
C SER A 361 11.95 -11.45 6.94
N SER A 362 12.70 -10.48 7.46
CA SER A 362 12.23 -9.56 8.49
C SER A 362 12.25 -8.10 8.08
N GLN A 363 12.96 -7.75 7.01
CA GLN A 363 13.04 -6.37 6.57
C GLN A 363 11.78 -5.96 5.84
N PHE A 364 11.27 -4.76 6.16
CA PHE A 364 10.08 -4.19 5.56
C PHE A 364 10.29 -2.72 5.25
N PHE A 365 9.46 -2.18 4.38
CA PHE A 365 9.48 -0.76 4.07
C PHE A 365 8.08 -0.17 3.92
N PHE A 366 7.99 1.13 4.23
CA PHE A 366 6.83 1.96 3.94
C PHE A 366 7.10 2.82 2.72
N LEU A 367 6.16 2.87 1.79
CA LEU A 367 6.23 3.78 0.64
C LEU A 367 5.83 5.20 1.08
N LEU A 368 6.65 6.19 0.75
CA LEU A 368 6.42 7.61 1.08
C LEU A 368 5.79 8.41 -0.04
N ARG A 369 5.35 7.77 -1.11
CA ARG A 369 4.73 8.42 -2.25
C ARG A 369 3.40 7.79 -2.59
N GLU A 370 2.46 8.63 -2.97
CA GLU A 370 1.28 8.18 -3.69
C GLU A 370 1.68 7.91 -5.13
N SER A 371 0.97 7.02 -5.80
CA SER A 371 1.26 6.69 -7.18
C SER A 371 0.96 7.87 -8.10
N GLU A 372 2.00 8.59 -8.54
CA GLU A 372 1.92 9.53 -9.66
C GLU A 372 2.15 8.75 -10.94
N LEU A 373 1.20 8.78 -11.83
CA LEU A 373 0.96 7.68 -12.72
C LEU A 373 1.23 7.94 -14.17
N THR A 374 2.08 7.12 -14.75
CA THR A 374 2.05 6.83 -16.17
C THR A 374 2.33 5.34 -16.41
N PRO A 375 1.36 4.57 -16.89
CA PRO A 375 -0.08 4.83 -16.99
C PRO A 375 -0.78 4.88 -15.64
N SER A 376 -1.91 5.60 -15.58
CA SER A 376 -2.64 5.80 -14.34
C SER A 376 -3.04 4.46 -13.67
N GLY A 377 -2.75 4.33 -12.36
CA GLY A 377 -3.12 3.18 -11.55
C GLY A 377 -2.05 2.11 -11.37
N THR A 378 -0.86 2.23 -11.97
CA THR A 378 0.21 1.25 -11.78
C THR A 378 1.46 1.87 -11.18
N ASN A 379 2.04 1.22 -10.18
CA ASN A 379 3.34 1.57 -9.62
C ASN A 379 4.38 0.57 -10.14
N ILE A 380 5.61 1.02 -10.34
CA ILE A 380 6.71 0.14 -10.78
C ILE A 380 6.99 -1.00 -9.81
N LEU A 381 6.57 -0.88 -8.55
CA LEU A 381 6.72 -1.89 -7.52
C LEU A 381 5.59 -2.93 -7.54
N ASP A 382 4.44 -2.62 -8.19
CA ASP A 382 3.31 -3.53 -8.30
C ASP A 382 3.73 -4.83 -9.00
N GLY A 383 3.30 -5.96 -8.45
CA GLY A 383 3.66 -7.26 -8.98
C GLY A 383 5.10 -7.72 -8.74
N ARG A 384 5.92 -6.92 -8.03
CA ARG A 384 7.34 -7.22 -7.74
C ARG A 384 7.65 -7.38 -6.26
N TYR A 385 6.79 -6.85 -5.38
CA TYR A 385 6.93 -6.93 -3.92
C TYR A 385 5.61 -7.35 -3.29
N SER A 386 5.67 -8.13 -2.21
CA SER A 386 4.51 -8.51 -1.42
C SER A 386 4.08 -7.34 -0.54
N ILE A 387 2.92 -6.75 -0.87
CA ILE A 387 2.24 -5.82 0.02
C ILE A 387 1.37 -6.65 0.97
N PHE A 388 1.44 -6.33 2.25
CA PHE A 388 0.69 -7.07 3.27
C PHE A 388 -0.02 -6.16 4.27
N GLY A 389 -0.03 -4.85 4.04
CA GLY A 389 -0.74 -3.90 4.88
C GLY A 389 -0.54 -2.45 4.50
N TYR A 390 -1.16 -1.58 5.28
CA TYR A 390 -1.11 -0.14 5.12
C TYR A 390 -1.10 0.55 6.48
N VAL A 391 -0.41 1.70 6.57
CA VAL A 391 -0.57 2.62 7.69
C VAL A 391 -1.92 3.34 7.52
N VAL A 392 -2.76 3.29 8.53
CA VAL A 392 -4.14 3.83 8.48
C VAL A 392 -4.34 5.06 9.34
N GLU A 393 -3.46 5.29 10.34
CA GLU A 393 -3.49 6.47 11.22
C GLU A 393 -2.09 7.00 11.48
N ASN A 394 -1.99 8.33 11.64
CA ASN A 394 -0.76 9.08 11.89
C ASN A 394 0.34 8.85 10.83
N GLN A 395 -0.05 8.53 9.61
CA GLN A 395 0.87 8.22 8.52
C GLN A 395 1.85 9.36 8.19
N GLU A 396 1.52 10.60 8.56
CA GLU A 396 2.41 11.77 8.39
C GLU A 396 3.73 11.63 9.17
N LEU A 397 3.75 10.90 10.29
CA LEU A 397 4.98 10.62 11.05
C LEU A 397 6.04 9.91 10.20
N LEU A 398 5.63 9.13 9.18
CA LEU A 398 6.58 8.48 8.28
C LEU A 398 7.48 9.47 7.53
N ARG A 399 7.02 10.71 7.29
CA ARG A 399 7.82 11.75 6.61
C ARG A 399 8.92 12.31 7.50
N ASP A 400 8.70 12.24 8.82
CA ASP A 400 9.63 12.78 9.81
C ASP A 400 10.70 11.76 10.23
N LEU A 401 10.47 10.46 9.95
CA LEU A 401 11.41 9.39 10.27
C LEU A 401 12.70 9.49 9.45
N LYS A 402 13.82 9.39 10.12
CA LYS A 402 15.19 9.43 9.57
C LYS A 402 15.96 8.16 9.93
N VAL A 403 17.10 7.97 9.27
CA VAL A 403 18.04 6.92 9.66
C VAL A 403 18.45 7.12 11.12
N ASP A 404 18.53 6.04 11.87
CA ASP A 404 18.83 5.95 13.31
C ASP A 404 17.70 6.42 14.25
N ASP A 405 16.53 6.84 13.73
CA ASP A 405 15.31 6.90 14.53
C ASP A 405 14.91 5.49 14.96
N GLU A 406 14.10 5.37 16.02
CA GLU A 406 13.91 4.09 16.69
C GLU A 406 12.45 3.65 16.64
N ILE A 407 12.22 2.38 16.29
CA ILE A 407 10.98 1.67 16.60
C ILE A 407 11.08 1.24 18.06
N VAL A 408 10.41 1.96 18.95
CA VAL A 408 10.46 1.67 20.38
C VAL A 408 9.82 0.33 20.68
N ALA A 409 8.63 0.11 20.15
CA ALA A 409 7.87 -1.14 20.29
C ALA A 409 6.85 -1.29 19.19
N MET A 410 6.52 -2.54 18.87
CA MET A 410 5.36 -2.91 18.06
C MET A 410 4.48 -3.88 18.84
N LYS A 411 3.16 -3.73 18.73
CA LYS A 411 2.18 -4.59 19.40
C LYS A 411 0.97 -4.83 18.52
N ILE A 412 0.50 -6.06 18.44
CA ILE A 412 -0.82 -6.37 17.87
C ILE A 412 -1.87 -5.94 18.90
N VAL A 413 -2.75 -5.01 18.51
CA VAL A 413 -3.80 -4.46 19.36
C VAL A 413 -5.18 -5.04 19.06
N ASP A 414 -5.35 -5.61 17.86
CA ASP A 414 -6.59 -6.26 17.42
C ASP A 414 -6.28 -7.35 16.40
N GLY A 415 -7.10 -8.42 16.34
CA GLY A 415 -6.96 -9.50 15.36
C GLY A 415 -5.82 -10.48 15.62
N SER A 416 -5.30 -10.55 16.86
CA SER A 416 -4.26 -11.52 17.24
C SER A 416 -4.72 -12.97 17.10
N GLU A 417 -6.01 -13.25 17.24
CA GLU A 417 -6.63 -14.56 17.07
C GLU A 417 -6.57 -15.07 15.63
N ASN A 418 -6.34 -14.21 14.66
CA ASN A 418 -6.18 -14.58 13.27
C ASN A 418 -4.76 -15.11 12.95
N LEU A 419 -3.80 -14.93 13.86
CA LEU A 419 -2.45 -15.47 13.71
C LEU A 419 -2.42 -16.92 14.13
N VAL A 420 -2.04 -17.81 13.22
CA VAL A 420 -1.91 -19.24 13.46
C VAL A 420 -0.48 -19.72 13.23
N ASN A 421 -0.10 -20.83 13.84
CA ASN A 421 1.25 -21.42 13.78
C ASN A 421 2.34 -20.47 14.28
N GLU A 422 2.04 -19.69 15.32
CA GLU A 422 2.98 -18.76 15.95
C GLU A 422 4.27 -19.47 16.40
N THR A 423 5.37 -18.76 16.28
CA THR A 423 6.65 -19.19 16.85
C THR A 423 6.59 -19.06 18.37
N LYS A 424 6.74 -20.14 19.08
CA LYS A 424 6.82 -20.10 20.55
C LYS A 424 8.13 -19.41 20.94
N PRO A 425 8.08 -18.39 21.82
CA PRO A 425 9.30 -17.79 22.35
C PRO A 425 10.17 -18.86 23.00
N ALA A 426 11.47 -18.84 22.72
CA ALA A 426 12.42 -19.71 23.44
C ALA A 426 12.31 -19.38 24.94
N VAL A 427 12.24 -20.41 25.79
CA VAL A 427 11.97 -20.32 27.24
C VAL A 427 13.02 -19.48 28.00
N ASP A 428 14.11 -19.08 27.33
CA ASP A 428 15.26 -18.38 27.94
C ASP A 428 15.32 -16.87 27.62
N GLN A 429 14.28 -16.24 27.06
CA GLN A 429 14.22 -14.79 26.97
C GLN A 429 13.48 -14.22 28.18
N GLU A 430 14.24 -13.59 29.09
CA GLU A 430 13.66 -12.83 30.18
C GLU A 430 12.61 -11.83 29.65
N PRO A 431 11.44 -11.69 30.30
CA PRO A 431 10.43 -10.73 29.90
C PRO A 431 11.04 -9.33 29.90
N ILE A 432 10.97 -8.63 28.79
CA ILE A 432 11.34 -7.22 28.70
C ILE A 432 10.37 -6.47 29.60
N GLU A 433 10.87 -5.91 30.71
CA GLU A 433 10.08 -5.10 31.66
C GLU A 433 9.32 -4.01 30.89
N GLU A 434 8.01 -3.97 31.08
CA GLU A 434 7.17 -2.89 30.58
C GLU A 434 7.69 -1.55 31.15
N PRO A 435 7.79 -0.50 30.34
CA PRO A 435 8.13 0.81 30.85
C PRO A 435 7.02 1.25 31.81
N SER A 436 7.36 1.36 33.10
CA SER A 436 6.47 1.94 34.11
C SER A 436 6.10 3.38 33.72
N ASN A 437 4.79 3.63 33.65
CA ASN A 437 4.20 4.95 33.43
C ASN A 437 4.74 6.04 34.36
#